data_ba4790e171101c7f2680a6ab60008518
#
_entry.id   ba4790e171101c7f2680a6ab60008518
#
_cell.length_a   1.000
_cell.length_b   1.000
_cell.length_c   1.000
_cell.angle_alpha   90.00
_cell.angle_beta   90.00
_cell.angle_gamma   90.00
#
_symmetry.space_group_name_H-M   'P 1'
#
loop_
_entity.id
_entity.type
_entity.pdbx_description
1 polymer ?
#
loop_
_entity_poly.entity_id
_entity_poly.type
_entity_poly.pdbx_seq_one_letter_code
_entity_poly.pdbx_strand_id
1 'polypeptide(L)'
;MHRTTLANLHLRTRPGDRRQGWLLAGPCVTKVAIGRSGIKADKREGDGATPAGRYRLVRLWWRADRITRPRTMLPAKPITATDGWCEDPSDRRYNRPIRMSPGQAGDRLWRKDALYDVIIEIDHNIRPRITRRGSAVFIHVARAEMTPTAGCVSLPDRTLRRLLARLGPNTTISIHV
;
A
#
# COMPACT_ATOMS: atom_id res chain seq x y z
N MET A 1 -3.38 -19.70 -20.49
CA MET A 1 -4.25 -19.74 -19.30
C MET A 1 -4.52 -18.31 -18.84
N HIS A 2 -5.74 -17.80 -19.05
CA HIS A 2 -6.18 -16.53 -18.47
C HIS A 2 -6.32 -16.72 -16.95
N ARG A 3 -5.42 -16.15 -16.17
CA ARG A 3 -5.60 -16.13 -14.70
C ARG A 3 -6.73 -15.16 -14.38
N THR A 4 -7.81 -15.67 -13.81
CA THR A 4 -8.96 -14.88 -13.36
C THR A 4 -8.51 -13.81 -12.37
N THR A 5 -8.92 -12.56 -12.59
CA THR A 5 -8.70 -11.46 -11.67
C THR A 5 -9.38 -11.72 -10.33
N LEU A 6 -8.75 -11.34 -9.25
CA LEU A 6 -9.34 -11.41 -7.92
C LEU A 6 -10.33 -10.26 -7.74
N ALA A 7 -11.52 -10.55 -7.27
CA ALA A 7 -12.51 -9.51 -6.95
C ALA A 7 -12.17 -8.80 -5.64
N ASN A 8 -11.72 -9.56 -4.64
CA ASN A 8 -11.43 -9.01 -3.33
C ASN A 8 -10.24 -9.72 -2.65
N LEU A 9 -9.47 -8.95 -1.92
CA LEU A 9 -8.46 -9.39 -0.97
C LEU A 9 -9.02 -9.18 0.44
N HIS A 10 -8.78 -10.10 1.36
CA HIS A 10 -9.20 -9.95 2.75
C HIS A 10 -7.99 -9.92 3.66
N LEU A 11 -7.87 -8.87 4.46
CA LEU A 11 -6.84 -8.72 5.48
C LEU A 11 -7.45 -8.80 6.86
N ARG A 12 -6.89 -9.65 7.71
CA ARG A 12 -7.26 -9.79 9.14
C ARG A 12 -6.01 -9.77 10.00
N THR A 13 -6.13 -9.25 11.21
CA THR A 13 -5.06 -9.29 12.20
C THR A 13 -4.70 -10.75 12.53
N ARG A 14 -3.40 -11.03 12.65
CA ARG A 14 -2.92 -12.33 13.10
C ARG A 14 -3.20 -12.48 14.62
N PRO A 15 -3.81 -13.57 15.08
CA PRO A 15 -3.94 -13.83 16.51
C PRO A 15 -2.57 -13.82 17.21
N GLY A 16 -2.48 -13.13 18.34
CA GLY A 16 -1.25 -13.03 19.14
C GLY A 16 -0.25 -11.97 18.71
N ASP A 17 -0.40 -11.36 17.52
CA ASP A 17 0.47 -10.24 17.11
C ASP A 17 -0.30 -9.22 16.25
N ARG A 18 -0.74 -8.13 16.88
CA ARG A 18 -1.49 -7.05 16.22
C ARG A 18 -0.71 -6.32 15.11
N ARG A 19 0.60 -6.51 14.99
CA ARG A 19 1.46 -5.88 13.99
C ARG A 19 1.60 -6.70 12.71
N GLN A 20 1.00 -7.87 12.71
CA GLN A 20 0.99 -8.80 11.58
C GLN A 20 -0.44 -9.17 11.20
N GLY A 21 -0.63 -9.55 9.95
CA GLY A 21 -1.92 -9.99 9.43
C GLY A 21 -1.80 -11.20 8.52
N TRP A 22 -2.95 -11.78 8.22
CA TRP A 22 -3.15 -12.75 7.16
C TRP A 22 -3.90 -12.08 6.02
N LEU A 23 -3.28 -12.05 4.84
CA LEU A 23 -3.92 -11.61 3.60
C LEU A 23 -4.39 -12.84 2.82
N LEU A 24 -5.70 -12.91 2.59
CA LEU A 24 -6.34 -13.94 1.78
C LEU A 24 -6.54 -13.40 0.37
N ALA A 25 -6.07 -14.12 -0.62
CA ALA A 25 -6.11 -13.76 -2.04
C ALA A 25 -6.62 -14.97 -2.87
N GLY A 26 -7.93 -15.19 -2.90
CA GLY A 26 -8.53 -16.44 -3.35
C GLY A 26 -8.11 -17.59 -2.43
N PRO A 27 -7.58 -18.71 -2.96
CA PRO A 27 -7.14 -19.84 -2.13
C PRO A 27 -5.79 -19.60 -1.42
N CYS A 28 -5.11 -18.50 -1.74
CA CYS A 28 -3.79 -18.22 -1.16
C CYS A 28 -3.93 -17.37 0.12
N VAL A 29 -3.23 -17.80 1.17
CA VAL A 29 -3.08 -17.06 2.42
C VAL A 29 -1.61 -16.69 2.57
N THR A 30 -1.33 -15.44 2.90
CA THR A 30 0.04 -14.99 3.12
C THR A 30 0.14 -14.11 4.37
N LYS A 31 1.25 -14.26 5.08
CA LYS A 31 1.59 -13.40 6.20
C LYS A 31 1.99 -12.03 5.67
N VAL A 32 1.51 -10.97 6.31
CA VAL A 32 1.81 -9.57 5.99
C VAL A 32 2.20 -8.81 7.25
N ALA A 33 3.02 -7.77 7.11
CA ALA A 33 3.20 -6.79 8.16
C ALA A 33 2.21 -5.63 7.94
N ILE A 34 1.70 -5.10 9.03
CA ILE A 34 0.73 -4.00 9.06
C ILE A 34 1.22 -2.90 10.00
N GLY A 35 0.42 -1.89 10.20
CA GLY A 35 0.74 -0.78 11.09
C GLY A 35 1.14 -1.26 12.50
N ARG A 36 2.17 -0.63 13.09
CA ARG A 36 2.65 -0.98 14.45
C ARG A 36 1.56 -0.90 15.52
N SER A 37 0.51 -0.13 15.28
CA SER A 37 -0.66 0.01 16.16
C SER A 37 -1.83 -0.90 15.79
N GLY A 38 -1.62 -1.85 14.85
CA GLY A 38 -2.66 -2.77 14.39
C GLY A 38 -3.61 -2.14 13.38
N ILE A 39 -4.82 -2.70 13.28
CA ILE A 39 -5.90 -2.21 12.42
C ILE A 39 -6.86 -1.37 13.25
N LYS A 40 -7.28 -0.20 12.76
CA LYS A 40 -8.23 0.70 13.43
C LYS A 40 -9.28 1.23 12.46
N ALA A 41 -10.53 1.30 12.93
CA ALA A 41 -11.62 1.93 12.21
C ALA A 41 -11.49 3.46 12.18
N ASP A 42 -11.09 4.09 13.30
CA ASP A 42 -10.83 5.52 13.40
C ASP A 42 -9.36 5.84 13.14
N LYS A 43 -8.96 5.71 11.88
CA LYS A 43 -7.61 6.03 11.42
C LYS A 43 -7.32 7.52 11.56
N ARG A 44 -6.13 7.83 12.10
CA ARG A 44 -5.59 9.20 12.22
C ARG A 44 -4.21 9.29 11.60
N GLU A 45 -3.82 10.50 11.17
CA GLU A 45 -2.46 10.76 10.72
C GLU A 45 -1.47 10.49 11.84
N GLY A 46 -0.36 9.81 11.53
CA GLY A 46 0.72 9.51 12.48
C GLY A 46 0.41 8.43 13.54
N ASP A 47 -0.81 7.86 13.60
CA ASP A 47 -1.20 6.89 14.63
C ASP A 47 -0.54 5.50 14.49
N GLY A 48 0.15 5.26 13.38
CA GLY A 48 0.82 3.99 13.09
C GLY A 48 -0.14 2.81 12.85
N ALA A 49 -1.43 3.06 12.61
CA ALA A 49 -2.42 2.01 12.36
C ALA A 49 -2.72 1.84 10.87
N THR A 50 -3.04 0.62 10.48
CA THR A 50 -3.64 0.30 9.18
C THR A 50 -5.15 0.57 9.25
N PRO A 51 -5.74 1.31 8.29
CA PRO A 51 -7.16 1.63 8.34
C PRO A 51 -8.03 0.41 8.05
N ALA A 52 -9.02 0.16 8.90
CA ALA A 52 -10.10 -0.78 8.59
C ALA A 52 -11.02 -0.19 7.52
N GLY A 53 -11.56 -1.07 6.67
CA GLY A 53 -12.47 -0.66 5.61
C GLY A 53 -12.31 -1.48 4.34
N ARG A 54 -13.06 -1.10 3.31
CA ARG A 54 -12.95 -1.67 1.96
C ARG A 54 -12.43 -0.62 1.01
N TYR A 55 -11.33 -0.92 0.33
CA TYR A 55 -10.61 0.01 -0.53
C TYR A 55 -10.43 -0.58 -1.93
N ARG A 56 -10.51 0.27 -2.95
CA ARG A 56 -10.14 -0.07 -4.33
C ARG A 56 -8.63 -0.01 -4.49
N LEU A 57 -8.10 -0.86 -5.35
CA LEU A 57 -6.72 -0.73 -5.82
C LEU A 57 -6.71 0.26 -6.98
N VAL A 58 -6.02 1.40 -6.79
CA VAL A 58 -6.09 2.54 -7.74
C VAL A 58 -5.10 2.36 -8.87
N ARG A 59 -3.84 2.12 -8.56
CA ARG A 59 -2.75 1.95 -9.53
C ARG A 59 -1.54 1.25 -8.91
N LEU A 60 -0.70 0.76 -9.80
CA LEU A 60 0.63 0.27 -9.51
C LEU A 60 1.66 1.38 -9.77
N TRP A 61 2.59 1.58 -8.83
CA TRP A 61 3.83 2.32 -9.04
C TRP A 61 4.99 1.34 -8.96
N TRP A 62 6.01 1.49 -9.82
CA TRP A 62 7.16 0.59 -9.78
C TRP A 62 8.48 1.30 -10.13
N ARG A 63 9.60 0.78 -9.64
CA ARG A 63 10.96 1.24 -9.92
C ARG A 63 11.43 0.66 -11.26
N ALA A 64 11.20 1.42 -12.34
CA ALA A 64 11.55 0.98 -13.69
C ALA A 64 13.05 0.86 -13.93
N ASP A 65 13.87 1.48 -13.07
CA ASP A 65 15.33 1.39 -13.07
C ASP A 65 15.84 0.09 -12.42
N ARG A 66 15.00 -0.62 -11.66
CA ARG A 66 15.38 -1.83 -10.91
C ARG A 66 14.66 -3.09 -11.39
N ILE A 67 13.45 -2.95 -11.85
CA ILE A 67 12.62 -4.08 -12.23
C ILE A 67 11.88 -3.80 -13.55
N THR A 68 11.69 -4.85 -14.33
CA THR A 68 10.82 -4.78 -15.51
C THR A 68 9.37 -4.50 -15.10
N ARG A 69 8.59 -3.90 -16.00
CA ARG A 69 7.18 -3.59 -15.74
C ARG A 69 6.45 -4.85 -15.28
N PRO A 70 5.88 -4.85 -14.05
CA PRO A 70 5.13 -6.00 -13.55
C PRO A 70 3.88 -6.28 -14.38
N ARG A 71 3.54 -7.56 -14.54
CA ARG A 71 2.29 -7.97 -15.20
C ARG A 71 1.13 -7.69 -14.24
N THR A 72 0.22 -6.82 -14.65
CA THR A 72 -1.00 -6.48 -13.90
C THR A 72 -2.01 -5.83 -14.84
N MET A 73 -3.29 -5.86 -14.49
CA MET A 73 -4.34 -5.10 -15.17
C MET A 73 -4.60 -3.74 -14.48
N LEU A 74 -3.93 -3.44 -13.36
CA LEU A 74 -3.99 -2.11 -12.76
C LEU A 74 -3.32 -1.07 -13.68
N PRO A 75 -3.84 0.17 -13.74
CA PRO A 75 -3.09 1.28 -14.29
C PRO A 75 -1.70 1.33 -13.63
N ALA A 76 -0.64 1.43 -14.42
CA ALA A 76 0.72 1.35 -13.91
C ALA A 76 1.53 2.58 -14.30
N LYS A 77 2.32 3.12 -13.34
CA LYS A 77 3.17 4.30 -13.52
C LYS A 77 4.58 4.03 -12.97
N PRO A 78 5.64 4.25 -13.75
CA PRO A 78 7.00 4.19 -13.23
C PRO A 78 7.25 5.29 -12.21
N ILE A 79 7.97 4.97 -11.15
CA ILE A 79 8.44 5.93 -10.15
C ILE A 79 9.65 6.66 -10.72
N THR A 80 9.69 7.97 -10.57
CA THR A 80 10.83 8.83 -10.90
C THR A 80 11.47 9.42 -9.65
N ALA A 81 12.68 9.96 -9.79
CA ALA A 81 13.46 10.47 -8.64
C ALA A 81 12.76 11.59 -7.85
N THR A 82 11.85 12.32 -8.49
CA THR A 82 11.10 13.41 -7.87
C THR A 82 9.70 13.02 -7.39
N ASP A 83 9.25 11.77 -7.63
CA ASP A 83 7.93 11.35 -7.18
C ASP A 83 7.90 11.19 -5.64
N GLY A 84 6.85 11.74 -5.04
CA GLY A 84 6.58 11.64 -3.61
C GLY A 84 5.10 11.71 -3.31
N TRP A 85 4.78 11.68 -2.03
CA TRP A 85 3.41 11.76 -1.51
C TRP A 85 3.34 12.83 -0.43
N CYS A 86 2.33 13.70 -0.50
CA CYS A 86 2.13 14.76 0.48
C CYS A 86 1.45 14.19 1.72
N GLU A 87 2.14 14.24 2.84
CA GLU A 87 1.63 13.79 4.15
C GLU A 87 1.32 14.96 5.10
N ASP A 88 1.57 16.21 4.67
CA ASP A 88 1.31 17.40 5.47
C ASP A 88 -0.19 17.73 5.49
N PRO A 89 -0.87 17.61 6.65
CA PRO A 89 -2.29 17.90 6.77
C PRO A 89 -2.66 19.38 6.52
N SER A 90 -1.70 20.29 6.54
CA SER A 90 -1.90 21.72 6.25
C SER A 90 -1.78 22.05 4.77
N ASP A 91 -1.19 21.16 3.96
CA ASP A 91 -1.02 21.35 2.52
C ASP A 91 -2.32 20.95 1.78
N ARG A 92 -2.77 21.81 0.85
CA ARG A 92 -3.91 21.51 -0.03
C ARG A 92 -3.75 20.23 -0.86
N ARG A 93 -2.52 19.75 -1.02
CA ARG A 93 -2.17 18.50 -1.70
C ARG A 93 -2.14 17.30 -0.76
N TYR A 94 -2.50 17.46 0.53
CA TYR A 94 -2.52 16.36 1.50
C TYR A 94 -3.11 15.09 0.90
N ASN A 95 -2.47 13.96 1.17
CA ASN A 95 -2.79 12.64 0.63
C ASN A 95 -2.90 12.58 -0.90
N ARG A 96 -1.95 13.23 -1.60
CA ARG A 96 -1.81 13.19 -3.07
C ARG A 96 -0.37 12.92 -3.49
N PRO A 97 -0.19 12.32 -4.68
CA PRO A 97 1.13 12.29 -5.29
C PRO A 97 1.58 13.71 -5.63
N ILE A 98 2.84 14.00 -5.37
CA ILE A 98 3.48 15.29 -5.64
C ILE A 98 4.84 15.09 -6.32
N ARG A 99 5.33 16.16 -6.96
CA ARG A 99 6.75 16.28 -7.31
C ARG A 99 7.46 16.94 -6.14
N MET A 100 8.53 16.30 -5.66
CA MET A 100 9.30 16.76 -4.51
C MET A 100 10.59 17.42 -4.93
N SER A 101 10.86 18.59 -4.36
CA SER A 101 12.15 19.26 -4.41
C SER A 101 13.13 18.60 -3.42
N PRO A 102 14.46 18.78 -3.60
CA PRO A 102 15.43 18.39 -2.58
C PRO A 102 15.07 19.02 -1.22
N GLY A 103 15.13 18.23 -0.14
CA GLY A 103 14.81 18.68 1.21
C GLY A 103 13.33 18.84 1.56
N GLN A 104 12.41 18.72 0.59
CA GLN A 104 10.97 18.81 0.86
C GLN A 104 10.51 17.64 1.73
N ALA A 105 9.69 17.92 2.76
CA ALA A 105 9.05 16.93 3.61
C ALA A 105 7.95 16.14 2.85
N GLY A 106 7.74 14.89 3.24
CA GLY A 106 6.77 13.97 2.65
C GLY A 106 7.38 12.60 2.41
N ASP A 107 6.57 11.65 1.97
CA ASP A 107 7.02 10.30 1.68
C ASP A 107 7.60 10.21 0.25
N ARG A 108 8.93 10.05 0.16
CA ARG A 108 9.62 9.89 -1.13
C ARG A 108 9.37 8.50 -1.68
N LEU A 109 8.81 8.41 -2.89
CA LEU A 109 8.58 7.11 -3.54
C LEU A 109 9.88 6.52 -4.13
N TRP A 110 10.86 7.38 -4.49
CA TRP A 110 12.18 6.95 -4.95
C TRP A 110 13.11 6.68 -3.77
N ARG A 111 13.08 5.44 -3.26
CA ARG A 111 13.85 5.02 -2.08
C ARG A 111 15.13 4.30 -2.46
N LYS A 112 16.12 4.33 -1.55
CA LYS A 112 17.34 3.53 -1.68
C LYS A 112 17.11 2.06 -1.34
N ASP A 113 16.21 1.78 -0.36
CA ASP A 113 15.78 0.43 -0.03
C ASP A 113 14.75 -0.10 -1.05
N ALA A 114 14.47 -1.41 -1.00
CA ALA A 114 13.57 -2.08 -1.94
C ALA A 114 12.08 -1.97 -1.58
N LEU A 115 11.72 -1.28 -0.47
CA LEU A 115 10.35 -1.28 0.03
C LEU A 115 9.34 -0.76 -0.99
N TYR A 116 9.75 0.23 -1.79
CA TYR A 116 8.91 0.87 -2.80
C TYR A 116 9.30 0.48 -4.24
N ASP A 117 9.99 -0.64 -4.42
CA ASP A 117 10.21 -1.16 -5.77
C ASP A 117 8.88 -1.49 -6.45
N VAL A 118 7.87 -1.83 -5.63
CA VAL A 118 6.47 -2.02 -6.03
C VAL A 118 5.56 -1.41 -4.98
N ILE A 119 4.66 -0.52 -5.39
CA ILE A 119 3.62 0.09 -4.55
C ILE A 119 2.27 -0.09 -5.23
N ILE A 120 1.27 -0.58 -4.50
CA ILE A 120 -0.13 -0.52 -4.92
C ILE A 120 -0.81 0.57 -4.10
N GLU A 121 -1.28 1.60 -4.77
CA GLU A 121 -2.08 2.67 -4.19
C GLU A 121 -3.50 2.17 -3.91
N ILE A 122 -4.01 2.38 -2.70
CA ILE A 122 -5.41 2.13 -2.35
C ILE A 122 -6.16 3.45 -2.15
N ASP A 123 -7.48 3.45 -2.32
CA ASP A 123 -8.29 4.68 -2.26
C ASP A 123 -8.65 5.15 -0.85
N HIS A 124 -7.85 4.76 0.16
CA HIS A 124 -8.03 5.27 1.52
C HIS A 124 -7.93 6.80 1.56
N ASN A 125 -8.93 7.44 2.14
CA ASN A 125 -8.99 8.89 2.33
C ASN A 125 -8.74 9.71 1.04
N ILE A 126 -9.23 9.23 -0.11
CA ILE A 126 -9.10 9.94 -1.39
C ILE A 126 -10.38 10.72 -1.73
N ARG A 127 -11.56 10.13 -1.51
CA ARG A 127 -12.87 10.73 -1.84
C ARG A 127 -13.93 10.35 -0.81
N PRO A 128 -14.35 11.27 0.09
CA PRO A 128 -13.77 12.59 0.32
C PRO A 128 -12.40 12.50 0.95
N ARG A 129 -11.55 13.51 0.70
CA ARG A 129 -10.28 13.65 1.41
C ARG A 129 -10.49 14.48 2.65
N ILE A 130 -10.24 13.88 3.81
CA ILE A 130 -10.43 14.51 5.10
C ILE A 130 -9.06 14.70 5.75
N THR A 131 -8.74 15.91 6.13
CA THR A 131 -7.49 16.28 6.79
C THR A 131 -7.30 15.45 8.06
N ARG A 132 -6.08 14.98 8.30
CA ARG A 132 -5.67 14.16 9.47
C ARG A 132 -6.31 12.78 9.58
N ARG A 133 -6.98 12.27 8.54
CA ARG A 133 -7.55 10.91 8.50
C ARG A 133 -6.60 9.88 7.90
N GLY A 134 -5.33 10.20 7.80
CA GLY A 134 -4.28 9.33 7.27
C GLY A 134 -3.98 9.57 5.80
N SER A 135 -2.72 9.46 5.47
CA SER A 135 -2.16 9.62 4.13
C SER A 135 -1.20 8.49 3.81
N ALA A 136 -0.80 8.37 2.56
CA ALA A 136 0.23 7.44 2.08
C ALA A 136 0.00 5.99 2.55
N VAL A 137 -1.23 5.51 2.51
CA VAL A 137 -1.53 4.10 2.85
C VAL A 137 -1.46 3.26 1.59
N PHE A 138 -0.44 2.40 1.52
CA PHE A 138 -0.12 1.58 0.36
C PHE A 138 -0.03 0.10 0.70
N ILE A 139 -0.01 -0.74 -0.35
CA ILE A 139 0.49 -2.10 -0.27
C ILE A 139 1.87 -2.11 -0.93
N HIS A 140 2.91 -2.57 -0.23
CA HIS A 140 4.29 -2.51 -0.73
C HIS A 140 5.14 -3.72 -0.31
N VAL A 141 6.41 -3.75 -0.72
CA VAL A 141 7.34 -4.83 -0.36
C VAL A 141 7.67 -4.78 1.13
N ALA A 142 7.65 -5.92 1.80
CA ALA A 142 8.02 -6.04 3.21
C ALA A 142 9.54 -6.09 3.39
N ARG A 143 10.02 -5.69 4.57
CA ARG A 143 11.38 -6.03 5.02
C ARG A 143 11.49 -7.53 5.28
N ALA A 144 12.70 -8.06 5.24
CA ALA A 144 12.94 -9.49 5.45
C ALA A 144 12.35 -9.98 6.80
N GLU A 145 12.50 -9.19 7.86
CA GLU A 145 12.04 -9.49 9.21
C GLU A 145 10.54 -9.22 9.42
N MET A 146 9.81 -8.83 8.37
CA MET A 146 8.39 -8.46 8.45
C MET A 146 8.12 -7.42 9.54
N THR A 147 9.00 -6.40 9.65
CA THR A 147 8.85 -5.31 10.62
C THR A 147 7.56 -4.53 10.37
N PRO A 148 6.89 -4.04 11.44
CA PRO A 148 5.67 -3.27 11.31
C PRO A 148 5.85 -2.00 10.48
N THR A 149 4.77 -1.55 9.84
CA THR A 149 4.73 -0.32 9.05
C THR A 149 4.22 0.86 9.87
N ALA A 150 4.18 2.05 9.26
CA ALA A 150 3.49 3.21 9.81
C ALA A 150 1.98 3.24 9.52
N GLY A 151 1.46 2.21 8.80
CA GLY A 151 0.04 2.11 8.45
C GLY A 151 -0.21 1.35 7.14
N CYS A 152 0.81 1.18 6.32
CA CYS A 152 0.76 0.40 5.09
C CYS A 152 0.60 -1.10 5.36
N VAL A 153 0.25 -1.84 4.31
CA VAL A 153 0.28 -3.31 4.29
C VAL A 153 1.51 -3.73 3.50
N SER A 154 2.40 -4.54 4.09
CA SER A 154 3.60 -4.99 3.37
C SER A 154 3.70 -6.49 3.25
N LEU A 155 4.08 -6.95 2.06
CA LEU A 155 4.16 -8.35 1.67
C LEU A 155 5.58 -8.75 1.26
N PRO A 156 5.98 -10.01 1.42
CA PRO A 156 7.20 -10.53 0.80
C PRO A 156 7.21 -10.25 -0.71
N ASP A 157 8.34 -9.77 -1.24
CA ASP A 157 8.46 -9.31 -2.64
C ASP A 157 7.94 -10.34 -3.65
N ARG A 158 8.39 -11.60 -3.53
CA ARG A 158 7.97 -12.68 -4.43
C ARG A 158 6.44 -12.90 -4.41
N THR A 159 5.82 -12.79 -3.24
CA THR A 159 4.37 -12.93 -3.08
C THR A 159 3.64 -11.77 -3.71
N LEU A 160 4.08 -10.53 -3.45
CA LEU A 160 3.50 -9.33 -4.02
C LEU A 160 3.54 -9.38 -5.56
N ARG A 161 4.69 -9.71 -6.16
CA ARG A 161 4.84 -9.81 -7.62
C ARG A 161 3.94 -10.88 -8.24
N ARG A 162 3.79 -12.03 -7.59
CA ARG A 162 2.85 -13.09 -8.05
C ARG A 162 1.40 -12.63 -7.98
N LEU A 163 1.05 -11.89 -6.94
CA LEU A 163 -0.29 -11.36 -6.74
C LEU A 163 -0.67 -10.34 -7.82
N LEU A 164 0.26 -9.46 -8.22
CA LEU A 164 0.03 -8.41 -9.22
C LEU A 164 -0.61 -8.93 -10.52
N ALA A 165 -0.21 -10.10 -11.00
CA ALA A 165 -0.75 -10.70 -12.22
C ALA A 165 -2.24 -11.08 -12.13
N ARG A 166 -2.83 -11.01 -10.93
CA ARG A 166 -4.24 -11.30 -10.64
C ARG A 166 -5.01 -10.07 -10.15
N LEU A 167 -4.38 -8.89 -10.14
CA LEU A 167 -5.01 -7.64 -9.71
C LEU A 167 -5.44 -6.82 -10.92
N GLY A 168 -6.62 -6.20 -10.81
CA GLY A 168 -7.18 -5.33 -11.83
C GLY A 168 -8.00 -4.19 -11.22
N PRO A 169 -8.57 -3.30 -12.07
CA PRO A 169 -9.23 -2.07 -11.61
C PRO A 169 -10.48 -2.31 -10.73
N ASN A 170 -11.06 -3.52 -10.81
CA ASN A 170 -12.21 -3.91 -9.99
C ASN A 170 -11.81 -4.68 -8.72
N THR A 171 -10.51 -4.91 -8.52
CA THR A 171 -10.03 -5.57 -7.29
C THR A 171 -10.14 -4.61 -6.12
N THR A 172 -10.64 -5.12 -4.99
CA THR A 172 -10.69 -4.39 -3.72
C THR A 172 -9.88 -5.11 -2.66
N ILE A 173 -9.52 -4.41 -1.59
CA ILE A 173 -9.02 -4.99 -0.34
C ILE A 173 -9.97 -4.65 0.80
N SER A 174 -10.44 -5.66 1.53
CA SER A 174 -11.22 -5.51 2.75
C SER A 174 -10.32 -5.75 3.95
N ILE A 175 -10.14 -4.74 4.77
CA ILE A 175 -9.30 -4.75 5.98
C ILE A 175 -10.22 -4.79 7.19
N HIS A 176 -10.16 -5.89 7.94
CA HIS A 176 -11.07 -6.16 9.06
C HIS A 176 -10.34 -5.93 10.39
N VAL A 177 -11.02 -5.31 11.34
CA VAL A 177 -10.59 -5.22 12.75
C VAL A 177 -10.54 -6.59 13.36
#